data_88abad949f7ef73b314ee4f37a6f0db5
#
_entry.id   88abad949f7ef73b314ee4f37a6f0db5
#
_cell.length_a   1.000
_cell.length_b   1.000
_cell.length_c   1.000
_cell.angle_alpha   90.00
_cell.angle_beta   90.00
_cell.angle_gamma   90.00
#
_symmetry.space_group_name_H-M   'P 1'
#
loop_
_entity.id
_entity.type
_entity.pdbx_description
1 polymer ?
#
loop_
_entity_poly.entity_id
_entity_poly.type
_entity_poly.pdbx_seq_one_letter_code
_entity_poly.pdbx_strand_id
1 'polypeptide(L)'
;MSIPVSYASGPSAKPLLGMSIPEFFDGIVHQYGEREAVVSLHQSQRLTYQQLAERVDTLARAFIAAGFEKGDRVGIWAPNNVEWLTTQYATAKAGIILVTINPAYRVHELAYVLEQSGCRGLVLQNQFK
;
A
#
# COMPACT_ATOMS: atom_id res chain seq x y z
N MET A 1 -33.02 22.58 8.49
CA MET A 1 -32.14 22.58 7.31
C MET A 1 -31.49 21.20 7.23
N SER A 2 -31.81 20.39 6.21
CA SER A 2 -31.09 19.13 5.97
C SER A 2 -29.74 19.46 5.35
N ILE A 3 -28.66 18.97 5.96
CA ILE A 3 -27.32 19.05 5.36
C ILE A 3 -27.35 18.19 4.11
N PRO A 4 -27.01 18.72 2.91
CA PRO A 4 -26.98 17.91 1.71
C PRO A 4 -25.92 16.82 1.89
N VAL A 5 -26.31 15.58 1.66
CA VAL A 5 -25.38 14.43 1.69
C VAL A 5 -24.44 14.57 0.52
N SER A 6 -23.12 14.69 0.79
CA SER A 6 -22.08 14.70 -0.23
C SER A 6 -21.88 13.30 -0.85
N TYR A 7 -22.96 12.77 -1.43
CA TYR A 7 -22.94 11.48 -2.08
C TYR A 7 -23.53 11.63 -3.48
N ALA A 8 -22.77 11.20 -4.48
CA ALA A 8 -23.23 11.10 -5.85
C ALA A 8 -22.81 9.75 -6.43
N SER A 9 -23.74 9.00 -6.99
CA SER A 9 -23.45 7.78 -7.74
C SER A 9 -24.15 7.80 -9.09
N GLY A 10 -23.46 7.36 -10.12
CA GLY A 10 -24.06 7.09 -11.42
C GLY A 10 -24.81 5.75 -11.43
N PRO A 11 -25.71 5.53 -12.40
CA PRO A 11 -26.34 4.24 -12.58
C PRO A 11 -25.28 3.18 -12.91
N SER A 12 -25.25 2.07 -12.15
CA SER A 12 -24.35 0.96 -12.40
C SER A 12 -25.10 -0.37 -12.18
N ALA A 13 -24.91 -1.30 -13.10
CA ALA A 13 -25.41 -2.67 -12.95
C ALA A 13 -24.60 -3.49 -11.94
N LYS A 14 -23.42 -3.00 -11.55
CA LYS A 14 -22.57 -3.63 -10.53
C LYS A 14 -22.54 -2.75 -9.29
N PRO A 15 -22.84 -3.30 -8.10
CA PRO A 15 -22.75 -2.54 -6.86
C PRO A 15 -21.29 -2.16 -6.56
N LEU A 16 -21.10 -1.08 -5.81
CA LEU A 16 -19.81 -0.73 -5.24
C LEU A 16 -19.41 -1.79 -4.21
N LEU A 17 -18.11 -2.07 -4.15
CA LEU A 17 -17.57 -2.97 -3.13
C LEU A 17 -17.56 -2.25 -1.77
N GLY A 18 -18.34 -2.76 -0.82
CA GLY A 18 -18.46 -2.22 0.53
C GLY A 18 -17.45 -2.82 1.51
N MET A 19 -16.25 -3.13 1.04
CA MET A 19 -15.19 -3.75 1.85
C MET A 19 -13.87 -2.97 1.73
N SER A 20 -12.99 -3.14 2.69
CA SER A 20 -11.66 -2.55 2.67
C SER A 20 -10.74 -3.25 1.65
N ILE A 21 -9.62 -2.58 1.28
CA ILE A 21 -8.61 -3.17 0.40
C ILE A 21 -8.07 -4.51 0.95
N PRO A 22 -7.72 -4.63 2.25
CA PRO A 22 -7.27 -5.90 2.81
C PRO A 22 -8.31 -7.02 2.69
N GLU A 23 -9.57 -6.75 3.04
CA GLU A 23 -10.64 -7.75 2.94
C GLU A 23 -10.85 -8.23 1.51
N PHE A 24 -10.83 -7.32 0.54
CA PHE A 24 -10.92 -7.67 -0.86
C PHE A 24 -9.71 -8.51 -1.32
N PHE A 25 -8.50 -8.11 -0.92
CA PHE A 25 -7.27 -8.84 -1.26
C PHE A 25 -7.28 -10.26 -0.67
N ASP A 26 -7.66 -10.42 0.60
CA ASP A 26 -7.76 -11.74 1.25
C ASP A 26 -8.78 -12.65 0.51
N GLY A 27 -9.90 -12.10 0.05
CA GLY A 27 -10.85 -12.82 -0.80
C GLY A 27 -10.25 -13.28 -2.13
N ILE A 28 -9.44 -12.44 -2.79
CA ILE A 28 -8.73 -12.79 -4.03
C ILE A 28 -7.68 -13.87 -3.77
N VAL A 29 -6.94 -13.78 -2.68
CA VAL A 29 -5.97 -14.81 -2.28
C VAL A 29 -6.66 -16.15 -2.05
N HIS A 30 -7.79 -16.15 -1.36
CA HIS A 30 -8.56 -17.37 -1.12
C HIS A 30 -9.02 -18.03 -2.44
N GLN A 31 -9.46 -17.22 -3.40
CA GLN A 31 -10.00 -17.71 -4.67
C GLN A 31 -8.92 -18.09 -5.69
N TYR A 32 -7.79 -17.38 -5.72
CA TYR A 32 -6.79 -17.45 -6.78
C TYR A 32 -5.35 -17.64 -6.26
N GLY A 33 -5.16 -18.14 -5.05
CA GLY A 33 -3.89 -18.22 -4.34
C GLY A 33 -2.72 -18.73 -5.16
N GLU A 34 -2.94 -19.78 -5.96
CA GLU A 34 -1.91 -20.41 -6.79
C GLU A 34 -1.62 -19.68 -8.12
N ARG A 35 -2.43 -18.67 -8.49
CA ARG A 35 -2.19 -17.93 -9.72
C ARG A 35 -1.11 -16.87 -9.53
N GLU A 36 -0.40 -16.54 -10.63
CA GLU A 36 0.56 -15.45 -10.62
C GLU A 36 -0.13 -14.10 -10.34
N ALA A 37 0.35 -13.42 -9.32
CA ALA A 37 -0.09 -12.09 -8.92
C ALA A 37 0.88 -11.02 -9.40
N VAL A 38 2.17 -11.31 -9.41
CA VAL A 38 3.24 -10.35 -9.72
C VAL A 38 4.29 -10.99 -10.60
N VAL A 39 4.66 -10.28 -11.66
CA VAL A 39 5.81 -10.61 -12.51
C VAL A 39 6.68 -9.36 -12.63
N SER A 40 7.86 -9.39 -12.04
CA SER A 40 8.85 -8.31 -12.10
C SER A 40 10.08 -8.81 -12.86
N LEU A 41 10.17 -8.47 -14.13
CA LEU A 41 11.25 -8.97 -15.00
C LEU A 41 12.62 -8.43 -14.57
N HIS A 42 12.71 -7.14 -14.23
CA HIS A 42 13.96 -6.50 -13.82
C HIS A 42 14.50 -7.01 -12.47
N GLN A 43 13.61 -7.58 -11.63
CA GLN A 43 14.00 -8.23 -10.37
C GLN A 43 14.09 -9.76 -10.49
N SER A 44 13.74 -10.33 -11.65
CA SER A 44 13.64 -11.78 -11.86
C SER A 44 12.75 -12.46 -10.82
N GLN A 45 11.66 -11.79 -10.41
CA GLN A 45 10.72 -12.29 -9.41
C GLN A 45 9.36 -12.58 -10.03
N ARG A 46 8.79 -13.71 -9.62
CA ARG A 46 7.41 -14.09 -9.88
C ARG A 46 6.80 -14.54 -8.57
N LEU A 47 5.63 -14.03 -8.24
CA LEU A 47 4.90 -14.39 -7.02
C LEU A 47 3.48 -14.79 -7.36
N THR A 48 3.00 -15.84 -6.72
CA THR A 48 1.57 -16.13 -6.68
C THR A 48 0.86 -15.19 -5.72
N TYR A 49 -0.48 -15.16 -5.74
CA TYR A 49 -1.26 -14.40 -4.76
C TYR A 49 -0.97 -14.87 -3.33
N GLN A 50 -0.83 -16.16 -3.11
CA GLN A 50 -0.48 -16.71 -1.80
C GLN A 50 0.88 -16.21 -1.33
N GLN A 51 1.91 -16.27 -2.18
CA GLN A 51 3.26 -15.79 -1.84
C GLN A 51 3.31 -14.29 -1.58
N LEU A 52 2.53 -13.51 -2.35
CA LEU A 52 2.40 -12.08 -2.11
C LEU A 52 1.74 -11.82 -0.75
N ALA A 53 0.66 -12.54 -0.41
CA ALA A 53 -0.03 -12.40 0.86
C ALA A 53 0.88 -12.69 2.07
N GLU A 54 1.72 -13.73 1.99
CA GLU A 54 2.69 -14.08 3.04
C GLU A 54 3.71 -12.96 3.27
N ARG A 55 4.20 -12.33 2.19
CA ARG A 55 5.10 -11.17 2.28
C ARG A 55 4.38 -9.95 2.88
N VAL A 56 3.16 -9.70 2.45
CA VAL A 56 2.30 -8.63 2.97
C VAL A 56 2.07 -8.79 4.46
N ASP A 57 1.71 -9.99 4.91
CA ASP A 57 1.48 -10.30 6.32
C ASP A 57 2.73 -10.13 7.18
N THR A 58 3.86 -10.57 6.65
CA THR A 58 5.15 -10.42 7.33
C THR A 58 5.51 -8.96 7.52
N LEU A 59 5.37 -8.14 6.47
CA LEU A 59 5.68 -6.72 6.52
C LEU A 59 4.67 -5.94 7.39
N ALA A 60 3.38 -6.29 7.32
CA ALA A 60 2.36 -5.68 8.19
C ALA A 60 2.66 -5.91 9.67
N ARG A 61 3.01 -7.15 10.04
CA ARG A 61 3.46 -7.46 11.41
C ARG A 61 4.74 -6.71 11.79
N ALA A 62 5.68 -6.53 10.87
CA ALA A 62 6.90 -5.78 11.13
C ALA A 62 6.62 -4.29 11.40
N PHE A 63 5.68 -3.66 10.69
CA PHE A 63 5.24 -2.30 10.99
C PHE A 63 4.64 -2.17 12.39
N ILE A 64 3.76 -3.10 12.76
CA ILE A 64 3.15 -3.11 14.11
C ILE A 64 4.23 -3.33 15.18
N ALA A 65 5.16 -4.25 14.97
CA ALA A 65 6.26 -4.50 15.89
C ALA A 65 7.23 -3.31 16.03
N ALA A 66 7.36 -2.50 14.96
CA ALA A 66 8.12 -1.25 14.98
C ALA A 66 7.37 -0.08 15.66
N GLY A 67 6.17 -0.35 16.19
CA GLY A 67 5.37 0.62 16.95
C GLY A 67 4.49 1.53 16.10
N PHE A 68 4.24 1.22 14.83
CA PHE A 68 3.27 1.94 14.02
C PHE A 68 1.84 1.57 14.44
N GLU A 69 0.98 2.57 14.46
CA GLU A 69 -0.42 2.46 14.84
C GLU A 69 -1.35 2.82 13.67
N LYS A 70 -2.61 2.44 13.80
CA LYS A 70 -3.64 2.80 12.82
C LYS A 70 -3.73 4.32 12.65
N GLY A 71 -3.63 4.79 11.41
CA GLY A 71 -3.67 6.20 11.05
C GLY A 71 -2.29 6.87 10.99
N ASP A 72 -1.22 6.19 11.42
CA ASP A 72 0.15 6.65 11.17
C ASP A 72 0.42 6.73 9.67
N ARG A 73 1.34 7.61 9.29
CA ARG A 73 1.74 7.79 7.89
C ARG A 73 3.15 7.26 7.66
N VAL A 74 3.29 6.46 6.61
CA VAL A 74 4.58 5.93 6.14
C VAL A 74 4.79 6.38 4.70
N GLY A 75 5.89 7.07 4.45
CA GLY A 75 6.31 7.41 3.11
C GLY A 75 6.91 6.21 2.40
N ILE A 76 6.67 6.09 1.08
CA ILE A 76 7.43 5.19 0.23
C ILE A 76 8.11 5.98 -0.88
N TRP A 77 9.45 5.93 -0.90
CA TRP A 77 10.30 6.60 -1.87
C TRP A 77 11.15 5.56 -2.62
N ALA A 78 10.55 5.00 -3.65
CA ALA A 78 11.13 3.94 -4.45
C ALA A 78 10.46 3.89 -5.83
N PRO A 79 11.15 3.41 -6.87
CA PRO A 79 10.53 3.06 -8.15
C PRO A 79 9.62 1.82 -7.98
N ASN A 80 8.87 1.52 -9.05
CA ASN A 80 8.00 0.36 -9.07
C ASN A 80 8.80 -0.94 -8.99
N ASN A 81 8.60 -1.68 -7.92
CA ASN A 81 9.19 -2.99 -7.65
C ASN A 81 8.24 -3.84 -6.78
N VAL A 82 8.62 -5.08 -6.52
CA VAL A 82 7.79 -6.01 -5.72
C VAL A 82 7.63 -5.50 -4.28
N GLU A 83 8.67 -4.90 -3.73
CA GLU A 83 8.68 -4.35 -2.37
C GLU A 83 7.73 -3.16 -2.25
N TRP A 84 7.61 -2.33 -3.29
CA TRP A 84 6.65 -1.23 -3.33
C TRP A 84 5.21 -1.74 -3.22
N LEU A 85 4.87 -2.74 -4.05
CA LEU A 85 3.55 -3.36 -4.04
C LEU A 85 3.26 -4.04 -2.70
N THR A 86 4.24 -4.78 -2.16
CA THR A 86 4.12 -5.43 -0.84
C THR A 86 3.86 -4.40 0.26
N THR A 87 4.57 -3.26 0.22
CA THR A 87 4.39 -2.18 1.19
C THR A 87 2.99 -1.57 1.12
N GLN A 88 2.45 -1.38 -0.10
CA GLN A 88 1.10 -0.85 -0.28
C GLN A 88 0.03 -1.72 0.40
N TYR A 89 0.08 -3.03 0.19
CA TYR A 89 -0.88 -3.93 0.83
C TYR A 89 -0.61 -4.12 2.32
N ALA A 90 0.66 -4.13 2.74
CA ALA A 90 1.02 -4.27 4.14
C ALA A 90 0.58 -3.06 4.98
N THR A 91 0.76 -1.85 4.49
CA THR A 91 0.28 -0.64 5.16
C THR A 91 -1.24 -0.60 5.23
N ALA A 92 -1.94 -0.96 4.15
CA ALA A 92 -3.40 -1.08 4.16
C ALA A 92 -3.87 -2.11 5.20
N LYS A 93 -3.20 -3.26 5.31
CA LYS A 93 -3.54 -4.33 6.26
C LYS A 93 -3.27 -3.93 7.72
N ALA A 94 -2.22 -3.15 7.97
CA ALA A 94 -1.91 -2.60 9.30
C ALA A 94 -2.73 -1.34 9.65
N GLY A 95 -3.55 -0.82 8.74
CA GLY A 95 -4.30 0.42 8.95
C GLY A 95 -3.44 1.68 8.86
N ILE A 96 -2.27 1.58 8.27
CA ILE A 96 -1.31 2.67 8.06
C ILE A 96 -1.62 3.39 6.75
N ILE A 97 -1.47 4.71 6.73
CA ILE A 97 -1.66 5.54 5.54
C ILE A 97 -0.35 5.57 4.76
N LEU A 98 -0.35 5.02 3.54
CA LEU A 98 0.80 5.09 2.65
C LEU A 98 0.86 6.44 1.94
N VAL A 99 1.98 7.13 2.06
CA VAL A 99 2.29 8.36 1.33
C VAL A 99 3.25 8.04 0.19
N THR A 100 2.77 8.11 -1.03
CA THR A 100 3.57 7.82 -2.22
C THR A 100 4.42 9.02 -2.60
N ILE A 101 5.74 8.84 -2.67
CA ILE A 101 6.70 9.90 -2.94
C ILE A 101 7.34 9.64 -4.31
N ASN A 102 7.35 10.67 -5.17
CA ASN A 102 7.95 10.56 -6.49
C ASN A 102 9.45 10.22 -6.37
N PRO A 103 9.93 9.11 -6.95
CA PRO A 103 11.34 8.71 -6.87
C PRO A 103 12.30 9.71 -7.54
N ALA A 104 11.83 10.61 -8.38
CA ALA A 104 12.63 11.68 -8.98
C ALA A 104 12.87 12.88 -8.04
N TYR A 105 12.17 12.95 -6.90
CA TYR A 105 12.36 14.04 -5.94
C TYR A 105 13.77 14.01 -5.35
N ARG A 106 14.30 15.22 -5.10
CA ARG A 106 15.57 15.44 -4.43
C ARG A 106 15.31 15.88 -2.98
N VAL A 107 16.37 16.20 -2.27
CA VAL A 107 16.35 16.48 -0.82
C VAL A 107 15.30 17.51 -0.43
N HIS A 108 15.16 18.61 -1.19
CA HIS A 108 14.23 19.69 -0.84
C HIS A 108 12.76 19.26 -1.00
N GLU A 109 12.43 18.60 -2.12
CA GLU A 109 11.06 18.11 -2.35
C GLU A 109 10.71 16.97 -1.39
N LEU A 110 11.67 16.08 -1.12
CA LEU A 110 11.48 15.00 -0.16
C LEU A 110 11.21 15.55 1.26
N ALA A 111 12.03 16.50 1.72
CA ALA A 111 11.85 17.15 3.03
C ALA A 111 10.47 17.78 3.14
N TYR A 112 10.06 18.55 2.12
CA TYR A 112 8.73 19.17 2.07
C TYR A 112 7.60 18.15 2.17
N VAL A 113 7.66 17.07 1.40
CA VAL A 113 6.60 16.04 1.42
C VAL A 113 6.54 15.33 2.77
N LEU A 114 7.67 14.99 3.37
CA LEU A 114 7.72 14.33 4.68
C LEU A 114 7.16 15.22 5.78
N GLU A 115 7.50 16.51 5.78
CA GLU A 115 6.99 17.49 6.74
C GLU A 115 5.49 17.71 6.55
N GLN A 116 5.05 18.01 5.31
CA GLN A 116 3.64 18.27 5.01
C GLN A 116 2.73 17.08 5.29
N SER A 117 3.17 15.89 4.96
CA SER A 117 2.37 14.66 5.18
C SER A 117 2.39 14.20 6.63
N GLY A 118 3.37 14.63 7.44
CA GLY A 118 3.57 14.13 8.79
C GLY A 118 3.93 12.64 8.82
N CYS A 119 4.74 12.20 7.86
CA CYS A 119 5.24 10.81 7.85
C CYS A 119 6.05 10.51 9.10
N ARG A 120 5.70 9.40 9.77
CA ARG A 120 6.39 8.89 10.94
C ARG A 120 7.57 7.97 10.57
N GLY A 121 7.56 7.43 9.36
CA GLY A 121 8.61 6.57 8.82
C GLY A 121 8.70 6.66 7.31
N LEU A 122 9.81 6.17 6.77
CA LEU A 122 10.10 6.16 5.34
C LEU A 122 10.65 4.80 4.91
N VAL A 123 9.98 4.18 3.95
CA VAL A 123 10.50 3.04 3.18
C VAL A 123 11.19 3.58 1.95
N LEU A 124 12.43 3.21 1.74
CA LEU A 124 13.22 3.69 0.60
C LEU A 124 14.08 2.57 0.00
N GLN A 125 14.40 2.68 -1.26
CA GLN A 125 15.33 1.78 -1.92
C GLN A 125 16.77 2.15 -1.57
N ASN A 126 17.66 1.15 -1.40
CA ASN A 126 19.04 1.36 -0.97
C ASN A 126 19.83 2.38 -1.80
N GLN A 127 19.53 2.54 -3.09
CA GLN A 127 20.19 3.52 -3.95
C GLN A 127 19.91 4.98 -3.58
N PHE A 128 18.93 5.24 -2.69
CA PHE A 128 18.56 6.57 -2.21
C PHE A 128 19.13 6.90 -0.82
N LYS A 129 20.01 6.06 -0.28
CA LYS A 129 20.69 6.30 0.99
C LYS A 129 21.79 7.36 0.88
#